data_14e61eb11f54b5a870763383f21228a1
#
_entry.id   14e61eb11f54b5a870763383f21228a1
#
_cell.length_a   1.000
_cell.length_b   1.000
_cell.length_c   1.000
_cell.angle_alpha   90.00
_cell.angle_beta   90.00
_cell.angle_gamma   90.00
#
_symmetry.space_group_name_H-M   'P 1'
#
loop_
_entity.id
_entity.type
_entity.pdbx_description
1 polymer ?
#
loop_
_entity_poly.entity_id
_entity_poly.type
_entity_poly.pdbx_seq_one_letter_code
_entity_poly.pdbx_strand_id
1 'polypeptide(L)'
;MDTIAFLKDTRFGEKVQIDKMFETPFSKEIRICMAKGNTMKEHTAPGAITILVLEGTVRINSLQESAELKSGDMVYFDAKIPHSLIALDKSVVRLTLSKNDSEQRVFSLATS
;
A
#
# COMPACT_ATOMS: atom_id res chain seq x y z
N MET A 1 6.07 24.43 -4.80
CA MET A 1 5.89 23.12 -5.42
C MET A 1 6.75 22.11 -4.69
N ASP A 2 6.16 21.02 -4.23
CA ASP A 2 6.88 19.97 -3.51
C ASP A 2 6.89 18.72 -4.36
N THR A 3 8.04 18.05 -4.40
CA THR A 3 8.18 16.83 -5.20
C THR A 3 8.74 15.71 -4.32
N ILE A 4 8.43 14.47 -4.68
CA ILE A 4 8.97 13.31 -3.99
C ILE A 4 9.20 12.17 -4.98
N ALA A 5 10.25 11.39 -4.73
CA ALA A 5 10.61 10.27 -5.60
C ALA A 5 10.29 8.96 -4.89
N PHE A 6 9.18 8.33 -5.26
CA PHE A 6 8.72 7.09 -4.64
C PHE A 6 9.66 5.91 -4.86
N LEU A 7 10.47 5.93 -5.90
CA LEU A 7 11.34 4.81 -6.25
C LEU A 7 12.78 5.00 -5.79
N LYS A 8 13.06 6.11 -5.10
CA LYS A 8 14.41 6.40 -4.59
C LYS A 8 14.54 5.95 -3.15
N ASP A 9 15.70 5.38 -2.81
CA ASP A 9 16.04 4.95 -1.45
C ASP A 9 15.02 3.95 -0.88
N THR A 10 14.60 3.00 -1.71
CA THR A 10 13.71 1.94 -1.29
C THR A 10 14.44 0.92 -0.42
N ARG A 11 13.71 0.33 0.55
CA ARG A 11 14.25 -0.67 1.47
C ARG A 11 13.35 -1.89 1.49
N PHE A 12 13.95 -3.07 1.54
CA PHE A 12 13.22 -4.34 1.54
C PHE A 12 13.77 -5.23 2.65
N GLY A 13 12.93 -6.05 3.25
CA GLY A 13 13.33 -6.90 4.35
C GLY A 13 12.34 -8.05 4.56
N GLU A 14 12.45 -8.72 5.70
CA GLU A 14 11.56 -9.81 6.05
C GLU A 14 10.14 -9.33 6.24
N LYS A 15 9.98 -8.09 6.65
CA LYS A 15 8.67 -7.45 6.84
C LYS A 15 8.50 -6.31 5.86
N VAL A 16 7.25 -6.00 5.58
CA VAL A 16 6.86 -4.86 4.76
C VAL A 16 7.47 -3.58 5.35
N GLN A 17 8.06 -2.75 4.50
CA GLN A 17 8.62 -1.45 4.89
C GLN A 17 7.65 -0.36 4.48
N ILE A 18 7.28 0.51 5.41
CA ILE A 18 6.25 1.52 5.21
C ILE A 18 6.80 2.89 5.55
N ASP A 19 6.67 3.83 4.61
CA ASP A 19 7.12 5.22 4.78
C ASP A 19 5.99 6.18 4.42
N LYS A 20 5.77 7.20 5.26
CA LYS A 20 4.91 8.31 4.86
C LYS A 20 5.74 9.24 3.98
N MET A 21 5.39 9.35 2.72
CA MET A 21 6.15 10.11 1.74
C MET A 21 5.68 11.56 1.65
N PHE A 22 4.37 11.78 1.80
CA PHE A 22 3.76 13.06 1.53
C PHE A 22 2.47 13.20 2.31
N GLU A 23 2.15 14.41 2.73
CA GLU A 23 0.86 14.74 3.29
C GLU A 23 0.34 15.99 2.60
N THR A 24 -0.88 15.92 2.08
CA THR A 24 -1.57 17.02 1.42
C THR A 24 -2.78 17.42 2.26
N PRO A 25 -3.49 18.53 1.91
CA PRO A 25 -4.72 18.88 2.62
C PRO A 25 -5.83 17.83 2.54
N PHE A 26 -5.76 16.90 1.59
CA PHE A 26 -6.82 15.91 1.37
C PHE A 26 -6.36 14.46 1.44
N SER A 27 -5.05 14.18 1.51
CA SER A 27 -4.54 12.82 1.46
C SER A 27 -3.24 12.64 2.22
N LYS A 28 -2.93 11.38 2.52
CA LYS A 28 -1.60 10.94 2.96
C LYS A 28 -1.10 9.93 1.95
N GLU A 29 0.13 10.15 1.47
CA GLU A 29 0.74 9.28 0.46
C GLU A 29 1.77 8.41 1.14
N ILE A 30 1.54 7.10 1.09
CA ILE A 30 2.36 6.09 1.77
C ILE A 30 3.07 5.25 0.73
N ARG A 31 4.36 5.00 0.96
CA ARG A 31 5.11 4.02 0.17
C ARG A 31 5.17 2.71 0.94
N ILE A 32 4.85 1.62 0.27
CA ILE A 32 4.97 0.27 0.81
C ILE A 32 5.97 -0.48 -0.04
N CYS A 33 7.08 -0.90 0.56
CA CYS A 33 8.09 -1.73 -0.12
C CYS A 33 7.95 -3.16 0.39
N MET A 34 7.71 -4.07 -0.53
CA MET A 34 7.46 -5.48 -0.21
C MET A 34 8.49 -6.35 -0.92
N ALA A 35 9.27 -7.12 -0.15
CA ALA A 35 10.08 -8.18 -0.73
C ALA A 35 9.16 -9.29 -1.22
N LYS A 36 9.62 -10.09 -2.18
CA LYS A 36 8.85 -11.23 -2.67
C LYS A 36 8.38 -12.09 -1.50
N GLY A 37 7.09 -12.38 -1.44
CA GLY A 37 6.49 -13.18 -0.38
C GLY A 37 6.01 -12.40 0.83
N ASN A 38 6.37 -11.14 0.96
CA ASN A 38 5.83 -10.30 2.05
C ASN A 38 4.31 -10.20 1.91
N THR A 39 3.63 -10.20 3.05
CA THR A 39 2.17 -10.10 3.08
C THR A 39 1.72 -8.98 4.02
N MET A 40 0.56 -8.42 3.69
CA MET A 40 -0.22 -7.60 4.61
C MET A 40 -1.54 -8.34 4.82
N LYS A 41 -1.78 -8.78 6.06
CA LYS A 41 -2.97 -9.56 6.39
C LYS A 41 -4.24 -8.76 6.15
N GLU A 42 -5.37 -9.45 6.08
CA GLU A 42 -6.67 -8.81 5.86
C GLU A 42 -6.92 -7.71 6.91
N HIS A 43 -7.33 -6.56 6.43
CA HIS A 43 -7.60 -5.37 7.26
C HIS A 43 -8.57 -4.46 6.52
N THR A 44 -9.06 -3.45 7.22
CA THR A 44 -9.94 -2.42 6.66
C THR A 44 -9.33 -1.04 6.91
N ALA A 45 -9.77 -0.06 6.13
CA ALA A 45 -9.44 1.35 6.35
C ALA A 45 -10.70 2.12 6.69
N PRO A 46 -10.60 3.15 7.56
CA PRO A 46 -11.77 3.96 7.94
C PRO A 46 -12.30 4.83 6.81
N GLY A 47 -11.47 5.14 5.81
CA GLY A 47 -11.86 5.92 4.64
C GLY A 47 -11.53 5.19 3.36
N ALA A 48 -11.91 5.78 2.24
CA ALA A 48 -11.57 5.25 0.92
C ALA A 48 -10.06 5.31 0.69
N ILE A 49 -9.54 4.32 -0.04
CA ILE A 49 -8.11 4.25 -0.38
C ILE A 49 -7.92 3.90 -1.85
N THR A 50 -6.76 4.26 -2.38
CA THR A 50 -6.29 3.70 -3.66
C THR A 50 -4.92 3.07 -3.46
N ILE A 51 -4.68 2.00 -4.19
CA ILE A 51 -3.40 1.28 -4.18
C ILE A 51 -2.91 1.22 -5.63
N LEU A 52 -1.71 1.78 -5.86
CA LEU A 52 -1.08 1.81 -7.18
C LEU A 52 0.24 1.06 -7.11
N VAL A 53 0.41 0.04 -7.93
CA VAL A 53 1.69 -0.67 -8.00
C VAL A 53 2.62 0.13 -8.92
N LEU A 54 3.76 0.56 -8.38
CA LEU A 54 4.76 1.32 -9.13
C LEU A 54 5.79 0.38 -9.76
N GLU A 55 6.17 -0.66 -9.05
CA GLU A 55 7.09 -1.72 -9.52
C GLU A 55 6.64 -3.06 -8.98
N GLY A 56 6.88 -4.11 -9.73
CA GLY A 56 6.64 -5.49 -9.29
C GLY A 56 5.23 -5.98 -9.60
N THR A 57 4.80 -6.97 -8.83
CA THR A 57 3.48 -7.62 -8.99
C THR A 57 2.94 -7.95 -7.61
N VAL A 58 1.73 -7.51 -7.34
CA VAL A 58 1.07 -7.71 -6.05
C VAL A 58 -0.30 -8.33 -6.30
N ARG A 59 -0.59 -9.42 -5.58
CA ARG A 59 -1.94 -9.98 -5.57
C ARG A 59 -2.72 -9.33 -4.45
N ILE A 60 -3.93 -8.86 -4.77
CA ILE A 60 -4.84 -8.27 -3.79
C ILE A 60 -6.07 -9.15 -3.71
N ASN A 61 -6.45 -9.51 -2.48
CA ASN A 61 -7.65 -10.28 -2.23
C ASN A 61 -8.62 -9.42 -1.43
N SER A 62 -9.88 -9.42 -1.83
CA SER A 62 -10.95 -8.71 -1.12
C SER A 62 -12.24 -9.48 -1.27
N LEU A 63 -12.85 -9.85 -0.14
CA LEU A 63 -14.05 -10.65 -0.14
C LEU A 63 -13.81 -11.93 -0.94
N GLN A 64 -14.56 -12.15 -2.05
CA GLN A 64 -14.38 -13.33 -2.89
C GLN A 64 -13.64 -13.03 -4.20
N GLU A 65 -13.04 -11.84 -4.29
CA GLU A 65 -12.32 -11.40 -5.47
C GLU A 65 -10.82 -11.43 -5.25
N SER A 66 -10.08 -11.67 -6.32
CA SER A 66 -8.63 -11.63 -6.32
C SER A 66 -8.16 -10.98 -7.63
N ALA A 67 -7.15 -10.12 -7.52
CA ALA A 67 -6.56 -9.47 -8.69
C ALA A 67 -5.05 -9.42 -8.56
N GLU A 68 -4.35 -9.60 -9.68
CA GLU A 68 -2.91 -9.36 -9.74
C GLU A 68 -2.67 -8.00 -10.36
N LEU A 69 -2.05 -7.11 -9.61
CA LEU A 69 -1.69 -5.77 -10.07
C LEU A 69 -0.23 -5.74 -10.44
N LYS A 70 0.05 -5.25 -11.63
CA LYS A 70 1.41 -5.05 -12.14
C LYS A 70 1.71 -3.57 -12.21
N SER A 71 2.96 -3.24 -12.52
CA SER A 71 3.41 -1.86 -12.63
C SER A 71 2.43 -1.00 -13.43
N GLY A 72 1.91 0.04 -12.81
CA GLY A 72 0.92 0.95 -13.41
C GLY A 72 -0.53 0.60 -13.13
N ASP A 73 -0.82 -0.56 -12.52
CA ASP A 73 -2.19 -0.93 -12.18
C ASP A 73 -2.60 -0.36 -10.83
N MET A 74 -3.86 0.03 -10.72
CA MET A 74 -4.40 0.65 -9.51
C MET A 74 -5.73 0.00 -9.14
N VAL A 75 -5.95 -0.11 -7.82
CA VAL A 75 -7.24 -0.56 -7.29
C VAL A 75 -7.78 0.49 -6.31
N TYR A 76 -9.10 0.58 -6.26
CA TYR A 76 -9.82 1.46 -5.35
C TYR A 76 -10.67 0.62 -4.39
N PHE A 77 -10.68 0.99 -3.11
CA PHE A 77 -11.58 0.42 -2.12
C PHE A 77 -12.38 1.51 -1.43
N ASP A 78 -13.68 1.33 -1.33
CA ASP A 78 -14.50 2.14 -0.42
C ASP A 78 -14.06 1.90 1.03
N ALA A 79 -14.46 2.82 1.90
CA ALA A 79 -14.21 2.70 3.34
C ALA A 79 -14.69 1.33 3.86
N LYS A 80 -13.90 0.73 4.75
CA LYS A 80 -14.24 -0.48 5.50
C LYS A 80 -14.36 -1.75 4.67
N ILE A 81 -13.93 -1.75 3.42
CA ILE A 81 -13.89 -2.97 2.62
C ILE A 81 -12.63 -3.76 2.97
N PRO A 82 -12.74 -5.01 3.46
CA PRO A 82 -11.57 -5.79 3.84
C PRO A 82 -10.73 -6.20 2.64
N HIS A 83 -9.43 -6.18 2.82
CA HIS A 83 -8.48 -6.54 1.75
C HIS A 83 -7.15 -7.01 2.35
N SER A 84 -6.42 -7.80 1.56
CA SER A 84 -5.09 -8.28 1.91
C SER A 84 -4.20 -8.22 0.68
N LEU A 85 -2.89 -8.17 0.91
CA LEU A 85 -1.88 -8.07 -0.16
C LEU A 85 -0.81 -9.13 0.03
N ILE A 86 -0.32 -9.68 -1.09
CA ILE A 86 0.91 -10.48 -1.11
C ILE A 86 1.76 -10.06 -2.31
N ALA A 87 3.04 -9.83 -2.06
CA ALA A 87 3.98 -9.50 -3.13
C ALA A 87 4.42 -10.78 -3.84
N LEU A 88 4.10 -10.89 -5.12
CA LEU A 88 4.53 -12.03 -5.94
C LEU A 88 5.96 -11.84 -6.43
N ASP A 89 6.41 -10.59 -6.52
CA ASP A 89 7.77 -10.17 -6.80
C ASP A 89 8.12 -9.02 -5.87
N LYS A 90 9.40 -8.64 -5.83
CA LYS A 90 9.81 -7.42 -5.13
C LYS A 90 9.00 -6.26 -5.70
N SER A 91 8.30 -5.52 -4.85
CA SER A 91 7.30 -4.54 -5.28
C SER A 91 7.40 -3.25 -4.49
N VAL A 92 7.08 -2.15 -5.17
CA VAL A 92 6.91 -0.83 -4.57
C VAL A 92 5.50 -0.37 -4.86
N VAL A 93 4.78 0.00 -3.83
CA VAL A 93 3.35 0.31 -3.90
C VAL A 93 3.12 1.72 -3.33
N ARG A 94 2.26 2.49 -4.01
CA ARG A 94 1.77 3.76 -3.49
C ARG A 94 0.37 3.52 -2.93
N LEU A 95 0.21 3.81 -1.63
CA LEU A 95 -1.08 3.78 -0.95
C LEU A 95 -1.50 5.22 -0.69
N THR A 96 -2.65 5.61 -1.19
CA THR A 96 -3.23 6.93 -0.90
C THR A 96 -4.34 6.75 0.12
N LEU A 97 -4.16 7.38 1.28
CA LEU A 97 -5.15 7.41 2.36
C LEU A 97 -5.89 8.73 2.34
N SER A 98 -7.14 8.72 2.80
CA SER A 98 -7.86 9.96 3.06
C SER A 98 -7.18 10.70 4.22
N LYS A 99 -7.38 12.02 4.28
CA LYS A 99 -6.77 12.86 5.32
C LYS A 99 -7.11 12.40 6.74
N ASN A 100 -8.28 11.82 6.93
CA ASN A 100 -8.77 11.38 8.24
C ASN A 100 -8.23 10.02 8.68
N ASP A 101 -7.57 9.28 7.80
CA ASP A 101 -6.95 8.01 8.15
C ASP A 101 -5.62 8.28 8.85
N SER A 102 -5.08 7.24 9.51
CA SER A 102 -3.85 7.33 10.28
C SER A 102 -2.77 6.44 9.66
N GLU A 103 -1.59 7.01 9.44
CA GLU A 103 -0.43 6.22 9.03
C GLU A 103 0.00 5.22 10.11
N GLN A 104 -0.33 5.49 11.39
CA GLN A 104 -0.04 4.57 12.48
C GLN A 104 -0.78 3.25 12.30
N ARG A 105 -2.01 3.32 11.81
CA ARG A 105 -2.79 2.13 11.49
C ARG A 105 -2.07 1.28 10.44
N VAL A 106 -1.52 1.93 9.41
CA VAL A 106 -0.81 1.23 8.33
C VAL A 106 0.50 0.64 8.84
N PHE A 107 1.27 1.41 9.63
CA PHE A 107 2.51 0.93 10.22
C PHE A 107 2.30 -0.32 11.07
N SER A 108 1.20 -0.39 11.82
CA SER A 108 0.92 -1.54 12.68
C SER A 108 0.73 -2.83 11.89
N LEU A 109 0.34 -2.76 10.61
CA LEU A 109 0.18 -3.93 9.76
C LEU A 109 1.51 -4.58 9.39
N ALA A 110 2.60 -3.82 9.42
CA ALA A 110 3.93 -4.32 9.10
C ALA A 110 4.51 -5.19 10.21
N THR A 111 4.00 -5.08 11.42
CA THR A 111 4.53 -5.80 12.60
C THR A 111 3.66 -6.98 13.02
N SER A 112 2.56 -7.20 12.35
CA SER A 112 1.60 -8.24 12.75
C SER A 112 1.75 -9.53 11.98
#